data_1a834326594e90201cb97b6adbdfe3fb
#
_entry.id   1a834326594e90201cb97b6adbdfe3fb
#
_cell.length_a   1.000
_cell.length_b   1.000
_cell.length_c   1.000
_cell.angle_alpha   90.00
_cell.angle_beta   90.00
_cell.angle_gamma   90.00
#
_symmetry.space_group_name_H-M   'P 1'
#
loop_
_entity.id
_entity.type
_entity.pdbx_description
1 polymer ?
#
loop_
_entity_poly.entity_id
_entity_poly.type
_entity_poly.pdbx_seq_one_letter_code
_entity_poly.pdbx_strand_id
1 'polypeptide(L)' 'MKTIELRTNIMCSACIANVSPVLNNIIGSNKWKVDTTNPKKILTVTTENLNEEQVIKAVEQAGYKAEKLE' A
#
# COMPACT_ATOMS: atom_id res chain seq x y z
N MET A 1 -15.39 4.35 -7.61
CA MET A 1 -14.12 3.87 -7.03
C MET A 1 -13.13 5.00 -6.96
N LYS A 2 -12.35 5.05 -5.91
CA LYS A 2 -11.31 6.06 -5.83
C LYS A 2 -9.94 5.40 -5.72
N THR A 3 -8.93 6.10 -6.23
CA THR A 3 -7.56 5.63 -6.22
C THR A 3 -6.79 6.41 -5.17
N ILE A 4 -6.11 5.69 -4.29
CA ILE A 4 -5.27 6.26 -3.25
C ILE A 4 -3.83 5.94 -3.59
N GLU A 5 -2.97 6.96 -3.59
CA GLU A 5 -1.55 6.77 -3.84
C GLU A 5 -0.76 7.23 -2.62
N LEU A 6 0.13 6.38 -2.15
CA LEU A 6 0.92 6.64 -0.96
C LEU A 6 2.38 6.37 -1.23
N ARG A 7 3.25 7.19 -0.66
CA ARG A 7 4.68 6.96 -0.69
C ARG A 7 5.04 5.99 0.43
N THR A 8 5.79 4.95 0.12
CA THR A 8 6.14 3.92 1.09
C THR A 8 7.63 3.63 1.11
N ASN A 9 8.05 2.80 2.05
CA ASN A 9 9.39 2.25 2.07
C ASN A 9 9.43 0.77 1.65
N ILE A 10 8.45 0.33 0.90
CA ILE A 10 8.41 -1.03 0.36
C ILE A 10 9.32 -1.07 -0.87
N MET A 11 10.54 -1.56 -0.68
CA MET A 11 11.61 -1.41 -1.66
C MET A 11 11.84 -2.58 -2.61
N CYS A 12 11.35 -3.77 -2.29
CA CYS A 12 11.70 -4.96 -3.07
C CYS A 12 10.57 -5.98 -3.07
N SER A 13 10.74 -7.02 -3.89
CA SER A 13 9.75 -8.09 -4.01
C SER A 13 9.50 -8.81 -2.69
N ALA A 14 10.55 -9.01 -1.89
CA ALA A 14 10.39 -9.63 -0.58
C ALA A 14 9.54 -8.78 0.34
N CYS A 15 9.72 -7.45 0.28
CA CYS A 15 8.91 -6.53 1.05
C CYS A 15 7.44 -6.58 0.61
N ILE A 16 7.19 -6.64 -0.69
CA ILE A 16 5.85 -6.80 -1.22
C ILE A 16 5.22 -8.09 -0.71
N ALA A 17 5.98 -9.19 -0.72
CA ALA A 17 5.49 -10.47 -0.19
C ALA A 17 5.13 -10.38 1.29
N ASN A 18 5.88 -9.59 2.05
CA ASN A 18 5.61 -9.42 3.48
C ASN A 18 4.35 -8.61 3.75
N VAL A 19 4.04 -7.61 2.91
CA VAL A 19 2.84 -6.81 3.10
C VAL A 19 1.60 -7.44 2.47
N SER A 20 1.78 -8.34 1.53
CA SER A 20 0.66 -8.94 0.78
C SER A 20 -0.42 -9.54 1.67
N PRO A 21 -0.10 -10.39 2.67
CA PRO A 21 -1.17 -10.97 3.50
C PRO A 21 -1.99 -9.90 4.22
N VAL A 22 -1.34 -8.86 4.71
CA VAL A 22 -2.03 -7.79 5.44
C VAL A 22 -2.89 -6.98 4.49
N LEU A 23 -2.34 -6.56 3.37
CA LEU A 23 -3.06 -5.74 2.40
C LEU A 23 -4.20 -6.52 1.73
N ASN A 24 -3.98 -7.80 1.43
CA ASN A 24 -5.02 -8.63 0.86
C ASN A 24 -6.20 -8.80 1.83
N ASN A 25 -5.91 -8.90 3.12
CA ASN A 25 -6.93 -9.04 4.14
C ASN A 25 -7.75 -7.76 4.34
N ILE A 26 -7.11 -6.62 4.28
CA ILE A 26 -7.74 -5.32 4.58
C ILE A 26 -8.33 -4.69 3.33
N ILE A 27 -7.62 -4.74 2.22
CA ILE A 27 -7.99 -4.05 0.98
C ILE A 27 -8.60 -4.99 -0.05
N GLY A 28 -8.04 -6.18 -0.20
CA GLY A 28 -8.46 -7.14 -1.22
C GLY A 28 -7.31 -7.45 -2.18
N SER A 29 -7.25 -8.69 -2.65
CA SER A 29 -6.07 -9.20 -3.35
C SER A 29 -5.77 -8.52 -4.69
N ASN A 30 -6.76 -7.90 -5.33
CA ASN A 30 -6.55 -7.25 -6.63
C ASN A 30 -6.79 -5.75 -6.59
N LYS A 31 -6.79 -5.17 -5.39
CA LYS A 31 -7.16 -3.78 -5.19
C LYS A 31 -5.96 -2.87 -4.91
N TRP A 32 -4.75 -3.40 -4.92
CA TRP A 32 -3.56 -2.63 -4.62
C TRP A 32 -2.37 -3.11 -5.42
N LYS A 33 -1.39 -2.23 -5.60
CA LYS A 33 -0.10 -2.61 -6.17
C LYS A 33 0.96 -1.62 -5.72
N VAL A 34 2.22 -2.05 -5.76
CA VAL A 34 3.36 -1.21 -5.40
C VAL A 34 4.24 -1.03 -6.63
N ASP A 35 4.58 0.22 -6.93
CA ASP A 35 5.49 0.54 -8.02
C ASP A 35 6.90 0.68 -7.46
N THR A 36 7.66 -0.40 -7.51
CA THR A 36 9.03 -0.41 -7.00
C THR A 36 10.03 0.24 -7.94
N THR A 37 9.63 0.49 -9.19
CA THR A 37 10.49 1.20 -10.14
C THR A 37 10.51 2.70 -9.88
N ASN A 38 9.51 3.21 -9.17
CA ASN A 38 9.47 4.61 -8.79
C ASN A 38 10.35 4.83 -7.56
N PRO A 39 11.21 5.87 -7.54
CA PRO A 39 12.05 6.15 -6.36
C PRO A 39 11.26 6.33 -5.08
N LYS A 40 10.01 6.75 -5.17
CA LYS A 40 9.15 6.97 -4.02
C LYS A 40 8.40 5.70 -3.57
N LYS A 41 8.54 4.61 -4.31
CA LYS A 41 7.91 3.33 -3.99
C LYS A 41 6.41 3.50 -3.74
N ILE A 42 5.70 3.96 -4.76
CA ILE A 42 4.29 4.32 -4.65
C ILE A 42 3.41 3.09 -4.49
N LEU A 43 2.60 3.09 -3.46
CA LEU A 43 1.53 2.12 -3.28
C LEU A 43 0.23 2.72 -3.82
N THR A 44 -0.36 2.05 -4.80
CA THR A 44 -1.63 2.46 -5.40
C THR A 44 -2.72 1.52 -4.92
N VAL A 45 -3.77 2.08 -4.36
CA VAL A 45 -4.92 1.32 -3.85
C VAL A 45 -6.19 1.83 -4.53
N THR A 46 -6.97 0.92 -5.08
CA THR A 46 -8.27 1.24 -5.65
C THR A 46 -9.34 0.69 -4.72
N THR A 47 -10.15 1.57 -4.14
CA THR A 47 -11.13 1.17 -3.14
C THR A 47 -12.30 2.14 -3.09
N GLU A 48 -13.44 1.65 -2.57
CA GLU A 48 -14.62 2.50 -2.35
C GLU A 48 -14.86 2.76 -0.86
N ASN A 49 -14.32 1.91 0.00
CA ASN A 49 -14.67 1.89 1.41
C ASN A 49 -13.57 2.32 2.37
N LEU A 50 -12.35 2.49 1.87
CA LEU A 50 -11.21 2.82 2.72
C LEU A 50 -10.76 4.24 2.47
N ASN A 51 -10.12 4.83 3.48
CA ASN A 51 -9.47 6.12 3.33
C ASN A 51 -7.95 5.93 3.46
N GLU A 52 -7.21 7.02 3.23
CA GLU A 52 -5.75 6.97 3.25
C GLU A 52 -5.21 6.51 4.60
N GLU A 53 -5.83 6.94 5.70
CA GLU A 53 -5.38 6.55 7.03
C GLU A 53 -5.49 5.05 7.25
N GLN A 54 -6.57 4.44 6.77
CA GLN A 54 -6.75 3.00 6.91
C GLN A 54 -5.70 2.23 6.14
N VAL A 55 -5.35 2.69 4.96
CA VAL A 55 -4.31 2.07 4.14
C VAL A 55 -2.95 2.24 4.81
N ILE A 56 -2.66 3.43 5.34
CA ILE A 56 -1.42 3.69 6.05
C ILE A 56 -1.29 2.76 7.26
N LYS A 57 -2.35 2.59 8.02
CA LYS A 57 -2.34 1.67 9.16
C LYS A 57 -2.11 0.23 8.75
N ALA A 58 -2.69 -0.18 7.62
CA ALA A 58 -2.47 -1.52 7.09
C ALA A 58 -1.00 -1.76 6.78
N VAL A 59 -0.35 -0.79 6.13
CA VAL A 59 1.07 -0.87 5.82
C VAL A 59 1.91 -0.92 7.11
N GLU A 60 1.54 -0.12 8.10
CA GLU A 60 2.25 -0.10 9.37
C GLU A 60 2.13 -1.42 10.12
N GLN A 61 0.97 -2.08 10.03
CA GLN A 61 0.78 -3.40 10.63
C GLN A 61 1.72 -4.44 10.03
N ALA A 62 2.07 -4.26 8.78
CA ALA A 62 3.00 -5.17 8.10
C ALA A 62 4.47 -4.86 8.42
N GLY A 63 4.74 -3.78 9.18
CA GLY A 63 6.09 -3.41 9.56
C GLY A 63 6.75 -2.40 8.65
N TYR A 64 5.99 -1.75 7.80
CA TYR A 64 6.51 -0.74 6.85
C TYR A 64 5.87 0.61 7.14
N LYS A 65 6.23 1.61 6.36
CA LYS A 65 5.70 2.97 6.53
C LYS A 65 5.07 3.44 5.24
N ALA A 66 4.04 4.26 5.37
CA ALA A 66 3.37 4.89 4.25
C ALA A 66 3.01 6.33 4.63
N GLU A 67 3.08 7.21 3.64
CA GLU A 67 2.75 8.61 3.82
C GLU A 67 1.89 9.08 2.65
N LYS A 68 1.08 10.08 2.88
CA LYS A 68 0.28 10.68 1.81
C LYS A 68 1.21 11.26 0.74
N LEU A 69 0.86 11.00 -0.50
CA LEU A 69 1.58 11.55 -1.64
C LEU A 69 1.01 12.93 -1.94
N GLU A 70 1.87 13.91 -1.94
CA GLU A 70 1.50 15.27 -2.29
C GLU A 70 1.83 15.62 -3.71
#